data_ef44c81b7c1c97cc17eaa71d711b3fb8
#
_entry.id   ef44c81b7c1c97cc17eaa71d711b3fb8
#
_cell.length_a   1.000
_cell.length_b   1.000
_cell.length_c   1.000
_cell.angle_alpha   90.00
_cell.angle_beta   90.00
_cell.angle_gamma   90.00
#
_symmetry.space_group_name_H-M   'P 1'
#
loop_
_entity.id
_entity.type
_entity.pdbx_description
1 polymer ?
#
loop_
_entity_poly.entity_id
_entity_poly.type
_entity_poly.pdbx_seq_one_letter_code
_entity_poly.pdbx_strand_id
1 'polypeptide(L)'
;MKLPQPPRREVLLDATIEYMLKHGVADLSLRPLAAKIGSKARLLIYHFDSKESLVSEAMIVVRDRVQKAFAAMVENGRGHTAGQIMRAFWRWATSKEHERYLRLFFEVHGLALQKPARYGRYLEGAVSSWVEMMAAVLPARISQPKRRALATLAVSSIVGLFLDYLSSGDKKRSSQALEIFAVKFDELQLTEA
;
A
#
# COMPACT_ATOMS: atom_id res chain seq x y z
N MET A 1 34.61 10.50 -1.51
CA MET A 1 34.16 9.42 -2.40
C MET A 1 32.75 9.77 -2.84
N LYS A 2 32.52 10.15 -4.12
CA LYS A 2 31.15 10.41 -4.62
C LYS A 2 30.39 9.09 -4.66
N LEU A 3 29.25 9.02 -3.97
CA LEU A 3 28.32 7.89 -4.14
C LEU A 3 27.93 7.77 -5.62
N PRO A 4 27.84 6.55 -6.18
CA PRO A 4 27.38 6.38 -7.55
C PRO A 4 25.99 7.00 -7.69
N GLN A 5 25.79 7.83 -8.71
CA GLN A 5 24.46 8.40 -8.98
C GLN A 5 23.51 7.27 -9.40
N PRO A 6 22.28 7.27 -8.88
CA PRO A 6 21.30 6.24 -9.25
C PRO A 6 21.08 6.27 -10.77
N PRO A 7 20.78 5.12 -11.39
CA PRO A 7 20.46 5.03 -12.81
C PRO A 7 19.34 6.02 -13.17
N ARG A 8 19.45 6.69 -14.31
CA ARG A 8 18.50 7.73 -14.73
C ARG A 8 17.03 7.28 -14.68
N ARG A 9 16.78 5.98 -14.92
CA ARG A 9 15.45 5.36 -14.83
C ARG A 9 14.86 5.43 -13.42
N GLU A 10 15.66 5.14 -12.40
CA GLU A 10 15.24 5.20 -10.99
C GLU A 10 14.92 6.63 -10.57
N VAL A 11 15.75 7.61 -10.97
CA VAL A 11 15.48 9.03 -10.71
C VAL A 11 14.14 9.47 -11.33
N LEU A 12 13.84 9.02 -12.54
CA LEU A 12 12.56 9.32 -13.20
C LEU A 12 11.38 8.65 -12.50
N LEU A 13 11.57 7.43 -12.03
CA LEU A 13 10.53 6.68 -11.30
C LEU A 13 10.23 7.36 -9.96
N ASP A 14 11.24 7.71 -9.18
CA ASP A 14 11.09 8.42 -7.91
C ASP A 14 10.41 9.78 -8.09
N ALA A 15 10.82 10.56 -9.07
CA ALA A 15 10.19 11.84 -9.39
C ALA A 15 8.71 11.65 -9.82
N THR A 16 8.40 10.57 -10.54
CA THR A 16 7.03 10.20 -10.91
C THR A 16 6.21 9.84 -9.68
N ILE A 17 6.76 9.07 -8.74
CA ILE A 17 6.09 8.72 -7.49
C ILE A 17 5.73 9.98 -6.69
N GLU A 18 6.67 10.91 -6.51
CA GLU A 18 6.39 12.17 -5.80
C GLU A 18 5.34 13.02 -6.52
N TYR A 19 5.36 13.04 -7.85
CA TYR A 19 4.31 13.69 -8.63
C TYR A 19 2.94 13.05 -8.38
N MET A 20 2.84 11.72 -8.45
CA MET A 20 1.59 10.98 -8.23
C MET A 20 1.06 11.15 -6.80
N LEU A 21 1.93 11.10 -5.78
CA LEU A 21 1.56 11.35 -4.38
C LEU A 21 1.01 12.75 -4.14
N LYS A 22 1.41 13.73 -4.96
CA LYS A 22 0.97 15.13 -4.84
C LYS A 22 -0.27 15.44 -5.68
N HIS A 23 -0.39 14.85 -6.86
CA HIS A 23 -1.38 15.25 -7.88
C HIS A 23 -2.38 14.14 -8.24
N GLY A 24 -2.20 12.91 -7.71
CA GLY A 24 -3.00 11.76 -8.13
C GLY A 24 -2.65 11.27 -9.54
N VAL A 25 -3.50 10.40 -10.09
CA VAL A 25 -3.30 9.77 -11.41
C VAL A 25 -4.51 9.91 -12.35
N ALA A 26 -5.66 10.43 -11.90
CA ALA A 26 -6.88 10.55 -12.71
C ALA A 26 -6.61 11.26 -14.04
N ASP A 27 -6.01 12.44 -13.97
CA ASP A 27 -5.67 13.27 -15.13
C ASP A 27 -4.20 13.14 -15.54
N LEU A 28 -3.50 12.10 -15.09
CA LEU A 28 -2.09 11.93 -15.38
C LEU A 28 -1.85 11.75 -16.89
N SER A 29 -1.06 12.65 -17.44
CA SER A 29 -0.59 12.64 -18.81
C SER A 29 0.93 12.76 -18.84
N LEU A 30 1.58 12.01 -19.74
CA LEU A 30 3.05 11.94 -19.80
C LEU A 30 3.73 13.26 -20.15
N ARG A 31 3.08 14.14 -20.92
CA ARG A 31 3.67 15.45 -21.29
C ARG A 31 3.75 16.40 -20.08
N PRO A 32 2.64 16.69 -19.36
CA PRO A 32 2.69 17.48 -18.14
C PRO A 32 3.59 16.87 -17.05
N LEU A 33 3.50 15.55 -16.83
CA LEU A 33 4.38 14.85 -15.88
C LEU A 33 5.85 15.09 -16.24
N ALA A 34 6.26 14.82 -17.48
CA ALA A 34 7.65 14.96 -17.90
C ALA A 34 8.16 16.39 -17.73
N ALA A 35 7.37 17.40 -18.12
CA ALA A 35 7.71 18.80 -17.92
C ALA A 35 7.93 19.13 -16.43
N LYS A 36 7.05 18.63 -15.55
CA LYS A 36 7.11 18.89 -14.11
C LYS A 36 8.31 18.26 -13.42
N ILE A 37 8.75 17.08 -13.89
CA ILE A 37 9.92 16.36 -13.35
C ILE A 37 11.23 16.68 -14.10
N GLY A 38 11.25 17.71 -14.93
CA GLY A 38 12.45 18.13 -15.68
C GLY A 38 12.91 17.13 -16.75
N SER A 39 11.96 16.45 -17.42
CA SER A 39 12.24 15.41 -18.41
C SER A 39 11.45 15.62 -19.70
N LYS A 40 11.51 14.67 -20.63
CA LYS A 40 10.75 14.63 -21.88
C LYS A 40 9.86 13.39 -21.89
N ALA A 41 8.63 13.52 -22.40
CA ALA A 41 7.68 12.41 -22.49
C ALA A 41 8.25 11.19 -23.25
N ARG A 42 9.03 11.45 -24.32
CA ARG A 42 9.72 10.40 -25.08
C ARG A 42 10.68 9.58 -24.22
N LEU A 43 11.33 10.20 -23.24
CA LEU A 43 12.24 9.51 -22.34
C LEU A 43 11.49 8.62 -21.34
N LEU A 44 10.31 9.05 -20.88
CA LEU A 44 9.44 8.21 -20.04
C LEU A 44 8.96 6.99 -20.83
N ILE A 45 8.52 7.18 -22.09
CA ILE A 45 8.14 6.04 -22.94
C ILE A 45 9.32 5.11 -23.19
N TYR A 46 10.51 5.64 -23.45
CA TYR A 46 11.72 4.83 -23.67
C TYR A 46 12.05 3.92 -22.45
N HIS A 47 11.86 4.42 -21.22
CA HIS A 47 12.19 3.67 -20.02
C HIS A 47 11.06 2.78 -19.49
N PHE A 48 9.81 3.10 -19.79
CA PHE A 48 8.65 2.49 -19.14
C PHE A 48 7.58 1.99 -20.12
N ASP A 49 7.81 2.09 -21.42
CA ASP A 49 6.95 1.64 -22.54
C ASP A 49 5.61 2.37 -22.65
N SER A 50 4.87 2.52 -21.54
CA SER A 50 3.55 3.17 -21.52
C SER A 50 3.32 3.93 -20.21
N LYS A 51 2.26 4.75 -20.19
CA LYS A 51 1.79 5.41 -18.97
C LYS A 51 1.36 4.39 -17.93
N GLU A 52 0.64 3.38 -18.34
CA GLU A 52 0.10 2.34 -17.47
C GLU A 52 1.21 1.49 -16.86
N SER A 53 2.26 1.19 -17.61
CA SER A 53 3.45 0.49 -17.11
C SER A 53 4.21 1.36 -16.11
N LEU A 54 4.43 2.64 -16.39
CA LEU A 54 5.05 3.59 -15.47
C LEU A 54 4.26 3.69 -14.16
N VAL A 55 2.93 3.84 -14.22
CA VAL A 55 2.06 3.89 -13.03
C VAL A 55 2.14 2.58 -12.25
N SER A 56 2.10 1.43 -12.94
CA SER A 56 2.20 0.12 -12.29
C SER A 56 3.52 -0.04 -11.55
N GLU A 57 4.64 0.33 -12.16
CA GLU A 57 5.95 0.26 -11.52
C GLU A 57 6.07 1.23 -10.35
N ALA A 58 5.58 2.45 -10.50
CA ALA A 58 5.54 3.43 -9.41
C ALA A 58 4.75 2.89 -8.21
N MET A 59 3.60 2.25 -8.45
CA MET A 59 2.78 1.68 -7.39
C MET A 59 3.39 0.45 -6.74
N ILE A 60 4.16 -0.36 -7.48
CA ILE A 60 4.92 -1.48 -6.91
C ILE A 60 5.96 -0.92 -5.92
N VAL A 61 6.71 0.12 -6.30
CA VAL A 61 7.70 0.75 -5.41
C VAL A 61 7.03 1.41 -4.20
N VAL A 62 5.89 2.09 -4.39
CA VAL A 62 5.10 2.66 -3.29
C VAL A 62 4.67 1.57 -2.32
N ARG A 63 4.10 0.46 -2.81
CA ARG A 63 3.72 -0.70 -1.99
C ARG A 63 4.91 -1.23 -1.19
N ASP A 64 6.04 -1.43 -1.82
CA ASP A 64 7.25 -1.95 -1.18
C ASP A 64 7.75 -1.01 -0.06
N ARG A 65 7.65 0.30 -0.24
CA ARG A 65 7.98 1.29 0.81
C ARG A 65 7.03 1.18 2.01
N VAL A 66 5.74 1.07 1.76
CA VAL A 66 4.73 0.93 2.82
C VAL A 66 4.86 -0.42 3.54
N GLN A 67 5.16 -1.50 2.80
CA GLN A 67 5.41 -2.82 3.36
C GLN A 67 6.68 -2.87 4.22
N LYS A 68 7.73 -2.17 3.83
CA LYS A 68 8.94 -2.01 4.68
C LYS A 68 8.62 -1.28 5.98
N ALA A 69 7.79 -0.25 5.95
CA ALA A 69 7.34 0.43 7.17
C ALA A 69 6.52 -0.51 8.06
N PHE A 70 5.62 -1.31 7.48
CA PHE A 70 4.86 -2.33 8.23
C PHE A 70 5.79 -3.40 8.83
N ALA A 71 6.74 -3.93 8.07
CA ALA A 71 7.71 -4.91 8.55
C ALA A 71 8.54 -4.38 9.73
N ALA A 72 8.96 -3.12 9.66
CA ALA A 72 9.66 -2.46 10.77
C ALA A 72 8.77 -2.35 12.02
N MET A 73 7.46 -2.10 11.87
CA MET A 73 6.52 -2.11 13.00
C MET A 73 6.39 -3.50 13.63
N VAL A 74 6.36 -4.56 12.81
CA VAL A 74 6.33 -5.95 13.29
C VAL A 74 7.61 -6.27 14.07
N GLU A 75 8.76 -5.88 13.55
CA GLU A 75 10.06 -6.16 14.19
C GLU A 75 10.23 -5.39 15.50
N ASN A 76 9.91 -4.11 15.52
CA ASN A 76 9.97 -3.27 16.71
C ASN A 76 8.91 -3.66 17.75
N GLY A 77 7.81 -4.27 17.32
CA GLY A 77 6.73 -4.78 18.15
C GLY A 77 6.84 -6.28 18.45
N ARG A 78 8.05 -6.83 18.60
CA ARG A 78 8.21 -8.23 18.98
C ARG A 78 7.45 -8.55 20.26
N GLY A 79 6.57 -9.57 20.20
CA GLY A 79 5.66 -9.91 21.30
C GLY A 79 4.32 -9.17 21.28
N HIS A 80 4.12 -8.23 20.37
CA HIS A 80 2.82 -7.62 20.16
C HIS A 80 1.85 -8.60 19.50
N THR A 81 0.56 -8.44 19.83
CA THR A 81 -0.52 -9.14 19.13
C THR A 81 -0.73 -8.57 17.74
N ALA A 82 -1.40 -9.32 16.85
CA ALA A 82 -1.77 -8.84 15.53
C ALA A 82 -2.61 -7.56 15.61
N GLY A 83 -3.52 -7.47 16.60
CA GLY A 83 -4.31 -6.27 16.86
C GLY A 83 -3.47 -5.05 17.22
N GLN A 84 -2.42 -5.22 18.03
CA GLN A 84 -1.49 -4.13 18.36
C GLN A 84 -0.73 -3.62 17.13
N ILE A 85 -0.30 -4.52 16.27
CA ILE A 85 0.38 -4.17 15.01
C ILE A 85 -0.59 -3.44 14.06
N MET A 86 -1.84 -3.92 13.93
CA MET A 86 -2.87 -3.25 13.13
C MET A 86 -3.14 -1.82 13.62
N ARG A 87 -3.18 -1.59 14.93
CA ARG A 87 -3.32 -0.24 15.52
C ARG A 87 -2.12 0.66 15.19
N ALA A 88 -0.91 0.13 15.26
CA ALA A 88 0.30 0.88 14.93
C ALA A 88 0.29 1.29 13.44
N PHE A 89 -0.04 0.35 12.56
CA PHE A 89 -0.14 0.61 11.12
C PHE A 89 -1.24 1.62 10.79
N TRP A 90 -2.41 1.51 11.42
CA TRP A 90 -3.51 2.48 11.26
C TRP A 90 -3.08 3.90 11.61
N ARG A 91 -2.46 4.10 12.79
CA ARG A 91 -1.99 5.42 13.21
C ARG A 91 -0.99 6.01 12.23
N TRP A 92 -0.06 5.19 11.75
CA TRP A 92 0.94 5.58 10.76
C TRP A 92 0.27 5.95 9.43
N ALA A 93 -0.55 5.07 8.87
CA ALA A 93 -1.16 5.23 7.55
C ALA A 93 -2.14 6.40 7.48
N THR A 94 -2.87 6.68 8.59
CA THR A 94 -3.82 7.81 8.69
C THR A 94 -3.20 9.09 9.24
N SER A 95 -1.87 9.17 9.35
CA SER A 95 -1.18 10.43 9.65
C SER A 95 -1.21 11.38 8.45
N LYS A 96 -1.08 12.68 8.69
CA LYS A 96 -1.07 13.70 7.62
C LYS A 96 0.00 13.45 6.56
N GLU A 97 1.12 12.88 6.97
CA GLU A 97 2.25 12.57 6.10
C GLU A 97 1.96 11.39 5.17
N HIS A 98 1.30 10.33 5.70
CA HIS A 98 1.14 9.07 4.99
C HIS A 98 -0.23 8.87 4.34
N GLU A 99 -1.25 9.67 4.67
CA GLU A 99 -2.60 9.57 4.08
C GLU A 99 -2.58 9.65 2.55
N ARG A 100 -1.63 10.40 1.97
CA ARG A 100 -1.45 10.50 0.52
C ARG A 100 -1.18 9.14 -0.16
N TYR A 101 -0.57 8.17 0.55
CA TYR A 101 -0.37 6.82 0.05
C TYR A 101 -1.68 6.04 -0.05
N LEU A 102 -2.57 6.23 0.93
CA LEU A 102 -3.90 5.61 0.91
C LEU A 102 -4.74 6.15 -0.24
N ARG A 103 -4.76 7.48 -0.44
CA ARG A 103 -5.49 8.11 -1.55
C ARG A 103 -5.00 7.59 -2.90
N LEU A 104 -3.69 7.59 -3.09
CA LEU A 104 -3.09 7.08 -4.33
C LEU A 104 -3.39 5.58 -4.54
N PHE A 105 -3.35 4.77 -3.47
CA PHE A 105 -3.71 3.36 -3.55
C PHE A 105 -5.14 3.17 -4.09
N PHE A 106 -6.14 3.82 -3.50
CA PHE A 106 -7.54 3.64 -3.93
C PHE A 106 -7.77 4.17 -5.35
N GLU A 107 -7.15 5.28 -5.72
CA GLU A 107 -7.26 5.85 -7.07
C GLU A 107 -6.72 4.89 -8.13
N VAL A 108 -5.48 4.39 -7.95
CA VAL A 108 -4.86 3.47 -8.90
C VAL A 108 -5.54 2.11 -8.89
N HIS A 109 -5.96 1.62 -7.71
CA HIS A 109 -6.65 0.34 -7.60
C HIS A 109 -7.99 0.35 -8.33
N GLY A 110 -8.77 1.42 -8.18
CA GLY A 110 -10.02 1.62 -8.92
C GLY A 110 -9.81 1.64 -10.45
N LEU A 111 -8.79 2.35 -10.92
CA LEU A 111 -8.42 2.35 -12.35
C LEU A 111 -7.97 0.97 -12.84
N ALA A 112 -7.20 0.26 -12.04
CA ALA A 112 -6.68 -1.06 -12.38
C ALA A 112 -7.80 -2.10 -12.50
N LEU A 113 -8.78 -2.07 -11.61
CA LEU A 113 -9.96 -2.94 -11.67
C LEU A 113 -10.81 -2.68 -12.91
N GLN A 114 -10.90 -1.42 -13.37
CA GLN A 114 -11.61 -1.07 -14.62
C GLN A 114 -10.85 -1.49 -15.89
N LYS A 115 -9.52 -1.59 -15.82
CA LYS A 115 -8.66 -1.86 -16.98
C LYS A 115 -7.61 -2.94 -16.66
N PRO A 116 -8.03 -4.15 -16.26
CA PRO A 116 -7.11 -5.17 -15.73
C PRO A 116 -6.05 -5.58 -16.73
N ALA A 117 -6.35 -5.61 -18.04
CA ALA A 117 -5.37 -5.93 -19.08
C ALA A 117 -4.21 -4.91 -19.16
N ARG A 118 -4.41 -3.66 -18.70
CA ARG A 118 -3.38 -2.61 -18.72
C ARG A 118 -2.58 -2.53 -17.42
N TYR A 119 -3.16 -2.97 -16.30
CA TYR A 119 -2.60 -2.86 -14.96
C TYR A 119 -2.34 -4.23 -14.32
N GLY A 120 -2.31 -5.33 -15.11
CA GLY A 120 -2.13 -6.69 -14.59
C GLY A 120 -0.91 -6.82 -13.68
N ARG A 121 0.23 -6.25 -14.10
CA ARG A 121 1.47 -6.26 -13.31
C ARG A 121 1.32 -5.59 -11.92
N TYR A 122 0.51 -4.54 -11.82
CA TYR A 122 0.20 -3.94 -10.51
C TYR A 122 -0.73 -4.82 -9.69
N LEU A 123 -1.79 -5.38 -10.33
CA LEU A 123 -2.77 -6.23 -9.65
C LEU A 123 -2.16 -7.53 -9.12
N GLU A 124 -1.12 -8.03 -9.80
CA GLU A 124 -0.30 -9.13 -9.28
C GLU A 124 0.32 -8.70 -7.93
N GLY A 125 -0.12 -9.32 -6.86
CA GLY A 125 0.37 -9.05 -5.52
C GLY A 125 -0.16 -7.77 -4.86
N ALA A 126 -1.03 -6.99 -5.50
CA ALA A 126 -1.58 -5.76 -4.89
C ALA A 126 -2.28 -6.02 -3.54
N VAL A 127 -2.94 -7.17 -3.40
CA VAL A 127 -3.60 -7.61 -2.16
C VAL A 127 -2.90 -8.83 -1.57
N SER A 128 -2.51 -9.81 -2.38
CA SER A 128 -1.94 -11.07 -1.90
C SER A 128 -0.67 -10.89 -1.07
N SER A 129 0.20 -9.96 -1.44
CA SER A 129 1.41 -9.66 -0.67
C SER A 129 1.11 -9.16 0.76
N TRP A 130 0.04 -8.41 0.94
CA TRP A 130 -0.42 -7.96 2.27
C TRP A 130 -1.00 -9.11 3.08
N VAL A 131 -1.75 -10.02 2.44
CA VAL A 131 -2.26 -11.23 3.08
C VAL A 131 -1.12 -12.11 3.55
N GLU A 132 -0.08 -12.28 2.74
CA GLU A 132 1.11 -13.05 3.12
C GLU A 132 1.86 -12.43 4.30
N MET A 133 2.07 -11.11 4.28
CA MET A 133 2.71 -10.40 5.39
C MET A 133 1.89 -10.49 6.69
N MET A 134 0.57 -10.34 6.62
CA MET A 134 -0.30 -10.49 7.78
C MET A 134 -0.34 -11.93 8.28
N ALA A 135 -0.36 -12.93 7.39
CA ALA A 135 -0.30 -14.34 7.77
C ALA A 135 1.00 -14.71 8.51
N ALA A 136 2.11 -14.04 8.18
CA ALA A 136 3.40 -14.23 8.87
C ALA A 136 3.41 -13.66 10.31
N VAL A 137 2.55 -12.69 10.61
CA VAL A 137 2.37 -12.14 11.97
C VAL A 137 1.58 -13.08 12.88
N LEU A 138 0.73 -13.94 12.29
CA LEU A 138 -0.14 -14.83 13.05
C LEU A 138 0.62 -16.03 13.64
N PRO A 139 0.19 -16.56 14.80
CA PRO A 139 0.87 -17.66 15.48
C PRO A 139 1.04 -18.89 14.59
N ALA A 140 2.24 -19.51 14.64
CA ALA A 140 2.58 -20.69 13.84
C ALA A 140 1.72 -21.93 14.19
N ARG A 141 1.13 -22.00 15.39
CA ARG A 141 0.21 -23.06 15.82
C ARG A 141 -1.08 -23.12 14.98
N ILE A 142 -1.50 -22.00 14.37
CA ILE A 142 -2.67 -21.94 13.49
C ILE A 142 -2.27 -22.57 12.14
N SER A 143 -3.10 -23.46 11.60
CA SER A 143 -2.86 -24.08 10.30
C SER A 143 -2.71 -23.06 9.18
N GLN A 144 -1.90 -23.34 8.16
CA GLN A 144 -1.64 -22.42 7.07
C GLN A 144 -2.92 -21.94 6.34
N PRO A 145 -3.89 -22.82 5.99
CA PRO A 145 -5.14 -22.36 5.36
C PRO A 145 -5.91 -21.37 6.24
N LYS A 146 -5.97 -21.64 7.55
CA LYS A 146 -6.67 -20.78 8.51
C LYS A 146 -5.94 -19.45 8.73
N ARG A 147 -4.61 -19.46 8.85
CA ARG A 147 -3.82 -18.21 8.91
C ARG A 147 -4.08 -17.33 7.70
N ARG A 148 -4.14 -17.93 6.50
CA ARG A 148 -4.42 -17.19 5.26
C ARG A 148 -5.83 -16.60 5.27
N ALA A 149 -6.84 -17.35 5.73
CA ALA A 149 -8.21 -16.86 5.86
C ALA A 149 -8.32 -15.69 6.86
N LEU A 150 -7.70 -15.84 8.05
CA LEU A 150 -7.63 -14.77 9.05
C LEU A 150 -6.89 -13.54 8.52
N ALA A 151 -5.77 -13.73 7.86
CA ALA A 151 -5.01 -12.64 7.25
C ALA A 151 -5.83 -11.92 6.17
N THR A 152 -6.59 -12.66 5.34
CA THR A 152 -7.51 -12.07 4.35
C THR A 152 -8.58 -11.23 5.04
N LEU A 153 -9.19 -11.74 6.11
CA LEU A 153 -10.17 -10.99 6.90
C LEU A 153 -9.57 -9.70 7.46
N ALA A 154 -8.38 -9.77 8.06
CA ALA A 154 -7.70 -8.61 8.62
C ALA A 154 -7.39 -7.55 7.57
N VAL A 155 -6.79 -7.94 6.44
CA VAL A 155 -6.44 -7.03 5.34
C VAL A 155 -7.69 -6.38 4.75
N SER A 156 -8.74 -7.17 4.48
CA SER A 156 -10.00 -6.65 3.92
C SER A 156 -10.70 -5.68 4.86
N SER A 157 -10.71 -5.98 6.17
CA SER A 157 -11.30 -5.09 7.17
C SER A 157 -10.55 -3.76 7.28
N ILE A 158 -9.22 -3.78 7.31
CA ILE A 158 -8.39 -2.56 7.37
C ILE A 158 -8.57 -1.73 6.10
N VAL A 159 -8.57 -2.35 4.93
CA VAL A 159 -8.79 -1.65 3.65
C VAL A 159 -10.18 -1.02 3.61
N GLY A 160 -11.22 -1.73 4.08
CA GLY A 160 -12.57 -1.18 4.21
C GLY A 160 -12.63 0.03 5.16
N LEU A 161 -11.95 -0.03 6.30
CA LEU A 161 -11.88 1.07 7.26
C LEU A 161 -11.10 2.28 6.70
N PHE A 162 -10.04 2.07 5.92
CA PHE A 162 -9.36 3.16 5.21
C PHE A 162 -10.28 3.83 4.17
N LEU A 163 -11.05 3.04 3.42
CA LEU A 163 -12.01 3.57 2.46
C LEU A 163 -13.10 4.38 3.17
N ASP A 164 -13.66 3.87 4.28
CA ASP A 164 -14.64 4.60 5.09
C ASP A 164 -14.07 5.92 5.61
N TYR A 165 -12.87 5.90 6.19
CA TYR A 165 -12.18 7.08 6.68
C TYR A 165 -11.97 8.14 5.58
N LEU A 166 -11.44 7.74 4.42
CA LEU A 166 -11.16 8.66 3.32
C LEU A 166 -12.44 9.24 2.71
N SER A 167 -13.54 8.48 2.74
CA SER A 167 -14.83 8.88 2.18
C SER A 167 -15.62 9.81 3.12
N SER A 168 -15.60 9.51 4.42
CA SER A 168 -16.40 10.23 5.42
C SER A 168 -15.64 11.38 6.11
N GLY A 169 -14.31 11.31 6.15
CA GLY A 169 -13.49 12.19 6.98
C GLY A 169 -13.56 11.89 8.48
N ASP A 170 -14.42 10.95 8.91
CA ASP A 170 -14.63 10.62 10.33
C ASP A 170 -13.60 9.63 10.85
N LYS A 171 -12.39 10.12 11.07
CA LYS A 171 -11.28 9.34 11.63
C LYS A 171 -11.61 8.75 13.00
N LYS A 172 -12.39 9.45 13.82
CA LYS A 172 -12.75 8.98 15.17
C LYS A 172 -13.58 7.71 15.10
N ARG A 173 -14.64 7.73 14.29
CA ARG A 173 -15.54 6.58 14.10
C ARG A 173 -14.78 5.37 13.52
N SER A 174 -14.02 5.57 12.45
CA SER A 174 -13.24 4.50 11.82
C SER A 174 -12.18 3.93 12.76
N SER A 175 -11.53 4.77 13.61
CA SER A 175 -10.60 4.30 14.63
C SER A 175 -11.30 3.49 15.73
N GLN A 176 -12.50 3.87 16.17
CA GLN A 176 -13.28 3.09 17.14
C GLN A 176 -13.66 1.71 16.57
N ALA A 177 -14.05 1.66 15.29
CA ALA A 177 -14.33 0.38 14.62
C ALA A 177 -13.09 -0.50 14.54
N LEU A 178 -11.91 0.08 14.23
CA LEU A 178 -10.65 -0.65 14.27
C LEU A 178 -10.34 -1.21 15.67
N GLU A 179 -10.58 -0.46 16.74
CA GLU A 179 -10.33 -0.93 18.12
C GLU A 179 -11.18 -2.18 18.43
N ILE A 180 -12.47 -2.14 18.10
CA ILE A 180 -13.36 -3.30 18.26
C ILE A 180 -12.86 -4.48 17.44
N PHE A 181 -12.55 -4.25 16.17
CA PHE A 181 -12.05 -5.30 15.28
C PHE A 181 -10.76 -5.92 15.80
N ALA A 182 -9.77 -5.11 16.20
CA ALA A 182 -8.48 -5.58 16.65
C ALA A 182 -8.57 -6.46 17.93
N VAL A 183 -9.43 -6.09 18.87
CA VAL A 183 -9.69 -6.91 20.07
C VAL A 183 -10.31 -8.26 19.67
N LYS A 184 -11.37 -8.23 18.88
CA LYS A 184 -12.04 -9.46 18.43
C LYS A 184 -11.15 -10.35 17.57
N PHE A 185 -10.28 -9.74 16.77
CA PHE A 185 -9.32 -10.47 15.96
C PHE A 185 -8.27 -11.19 16.81
N ASP A 186 -7.80 -10.58 17.91
CA ASP A 186 -6.87 -11.23 18.84
C ASP A 186 -7.56 -12.39 19.58
N GLU A 187 -8.84 -12.23 19.99
CA GLU A 187 -9.66 -13.31 20.60
C GLU A 187 -9.83 -14.51 19.67
N LEU A 188 -10.10 -14.28 18.37
CA LEU A 188 -10.22 -15.35 17.37
C LEU A 188 -8.96 -16.21 17.25
N GLN A 189 -7.77 -15.66 17.50
CA GLN A 189 -6.52 -16.40 17.48
C GLN A 189 -6.31 -17.28 18.70
N LEU A 190 -6.96 -16.98 19.83
CA LEU A 190 -6.87 -17.74 21.09
C LEU A 190 -7.80 -18.95 21.08
N THR A 191 -8.98 -18.84 20.46
CA THR A 191 -10.00 -19.92 20.42
C THR A 191 -9.59 -21.09 19.54
N GLU A 192 -8.50 -21.01 18.83
CA GLU A 192 -8.04 -21.97 17.81
C GLU A 192 -6.72 -22.69 18.20
N ALA A 193 -6.39 -22.64 19.51
CA ALA A 193 -5.20 -23.29 20.07
C ALA A 193 -5.49 -24.71 20.58
#